data_eb68f2bc4f3f1d047b3b766298ddbd42
#
_entry.id   eb68f2bc4f3f1d047b3b766298ddbd42
#
_cell.length_a   1.000
_cell.length_b   1.000
_cell.length_c   1.000
_cell.angle_alpha   90.00
_cell.angle_beta   90.00
_cell.angle_gamma   90.00
#
_symmetry.space_group_name_H-M   'P 1'
#
loop_
_entity.id
_entity.type
_entity.pdbx_description
1 polymer ?
#
loop_
_entity_poly.entity_id
_entity_poly.type
_entity_poly.pdbx_seq_one_letter_code
_entity_poly.pdbx_strand_id
1 'polypeptide(L)'
;KLEGNNPGGSVKDRAAYAMIKGALDRGELSNGVKLIEATSGNTGIALAMIATLFGVEIELVMPENSSKERVKTMQAYGAKVTLTSATGSMEAAIDYAKEKVAKGGYLMLNQFGNVDNFGAHYKTTGPEIWEDTNHKITHFVSAMGTTGTIMGVSRFLKEQDKNIQIIGAEPTPGSKIPGIRKWEEAYLPTIFDRNRVDKVIQVTELEARTMTKRLAIEEGVLCGMSSGGSVATAMKLIETLDEGVVVCIICDRGDRYLSTDLFD
;
A
#
# COMPACT_ATOMS: atom_id res chain seq x y z
N LYS A 1 -13.51 3.49 -2.35
CA LYS A 1 -13.17 2.10 -2.70
C LYS A 1 -12.59 1.38 -1.49
N LEU A 2 -13.32 0.37 -0.96
CA LEU A 2 -13.01 -0.31 0.31
C LEU A 2 -12.01 -1.45 0.11
N GLU A 3 -10.73 -1.15 0.04
CA GLU A 3 -9.67 -2.14 -0.14
C GLU A 3 -9.31 -2.93 1.14
N GLY A 4 -9.84 -2.52 2.29
CA GLY A 4 -9.82 -3.32 3.51
C GLY A 4 -10.62 -4.62 3.44
N ASN A 5 -11.52 -4.75 2.47
CA ASN A 5 -12.34 -5.96 2.26
C ASN A 5 -11.61 -7.05 1.45
N ASN A 6 -10.42 -6.80 0.94
CA ASN A 6 -9.57 -7.84 0.37
C ASN A 6 -9.25 -8.92 1.42
N PRO A 7 -8.99 -10.18 1.05
CA PRO A 7 -8.81 -11.30 1.99
C PRO A 7 -7.74 -11.06 3.07
N GLY A 8 -6.61 -10.46 2.73
CA GLY A 8 -5.55 -10.08 3.68
C GLY A 8 -5.81 -8.75 4.38
N GLY A 9 -6.94 -8.09 4.07
CA GLY A 9 -7.44 -6.89 4.74
C GLY A 9 -6.78 -5.59 4.30
N SER A 10 -6.20 -5.52 3.10
CA SER A 10 -5.64 -4.27 2.59
C SER A 10 -5.49 -4.22 1.06
N VAL A 11 -5.26 -3.02 0.55
CA VAL A 11 -4.92 -2.74 -0.85
C VAL A 11 -3.66 -3.49 -1.32
N LYS A 12 -2.80 -3.94 -0.41
CA LYS A 12 -1.55 -4.63 -0.72
C LYS A 12 -1.75 -6.05 -1.23
N ASP A 13 -2.91 -6.64 -1.03
CA ASP A 13 -3.24 -7.98 -1.53
C ASP A 13 -3.14 -8.05 -3.05
N ARG A 14 -3.61 -7.00 -3.73
CA ARG A 14 -3.55 -6.91 -5.19
C ARG A 14 -2.10 -6.82 -5.69
N ALA A 15 -1.29 -5.96 -5.10
CA ALA A 15 0.12 -5.81 -5.45
C ALA A 15 0.92 -7.10 -5.16
N ALA A 16 0.71 -7.71 -3.98
CA ALA A 16 1.37 -8.95 -3.61
C ALA A 16 1.03 -10.09 -4.58
N TYR A 17 -0.25 -10.24 -4.93
CA TYR A 17 -0.68 -11.23 -5.91
C TYR A 17 0.02 -11.03 -7.26
N ALA A 18 -0.02 -9.81 -7.79
CA ALA A 18 0.56 -9.53 -9.10
C ALA A 18 2.08 -9.70 -9.12
N MET A 19 2.79 -9.27 -8.08
CA MET A 19 4.23 -9.40 -7.99
C MET A 19 4.68 -10.86 -7.89
N ILE A 20 4.02 -11.68 -7.05
CA ILE A 20 4.36 -13.11 -6.92
C ILE A 20 3.99 -13.86 -8.21
N LYS A 21 2.77 -13.63 -8.74
CA LYS A 21 2.32 -14.24 -10.00
C LYS A 21 3.25 -13.87 -11.15
N GLY A 22 3.63 -12.59 -11.27
CA GLY A 22 4.56 -12.12 -12.30
C GLY A 22 5.93 -12.79 -12.17
N ALA A 23 6.49 -12.93 -10.97
CA ALA A 23 7.75 -13.62 -10.73
C ALA A 23 7.67 -15.11 -11.10
N LEU A 24 6.55 -15.78 -10.80
CA LEU A 24 6.30 -17.17 -11.21
C LEU A 24 6.24 -17.30 -12.74
N ASP A 25 5.49 -16.42 -13.41
CA ASP A 25 5.33 -16.45 -14.86
C ASP A 25 6.65 -16.19 -15.62
N ARG A 26 7.55 -15.41 -15.03
CA ARG A 26 8.91 -15.19 -15.56
C ARG A 26 9.91 -16.29 -15.17
N GLY A 27 9.49 -17.28 -14.37
CA GLY A 27 10.36 -18.37 -13.90
C GLY A 27 11.38 -17.95 -12.83
N GLU A 28 11.25 -16.78 -12.23
CA GLU A 28 12.18 -16.22 -11.23
C GLU A 28 12.13 -17.00 -9.90
N LEU A 29 11.04 -17.69 -9.64
CA LEU A 29 10.81 -18.53 -8.45
C LEU A 29 10.96 -20.03 -8.75
N SER A 30 11.70 -20.41 -9.78
CA SER A 30 12.02 -21.80 -10.11
C SER A 30 13.14 -22.35 -9.23
N ASN A 31 13.32 -23.68 -9.25
CA ASN A 31 14.44 -24.39 -8.62
C ASN A 31 14.60 -24.13 -7.10
N GLY A 32 13.50 -23.94 -6.36
CA GLY A 32 13.54 -23.77 -4.92
C GLY A 32 13.98 -22.39 -4.44
N VAL A 33 13.99 -21.39 -5.33
CA VAL A 33 14.20 -19.98 -4.95
C VAL A 33 13.06 -19.55 -4.02
N LYS A 34 13.41 -18.95 -2.88
CA LYS A 34 12.50 -18.45 -1.85
C LYS A 34 12.31 -16.94 -1.98
N LEU A 35 11.19 -16.46 -1.54
CA LEU A 35 11.00 -15.01 -1.39
C LEU A 35 11.62 -14.52 -0.09
N ILE A 36 12.15 -13.30 -0.12
CA ILE A 36 12.52 -12.53 1.07
C ILE A 36 12.08 -11.07 0.89
N GLU A 37 11.50 -10.48 1.92
CA GLU A 37 11.11 -9.06 1.87
C GLU A 37 11.28 -8.41 3.25
N ALA A 38 11.82 -7.19 3.27
CA ALA A 38 11.93 -6.36 4.46
C ALA A 38 10.66 -5.51 4.61
N THR A 39 9.75 -5.94 5.50
CA THR A 39 8.46 -5.25 5.67
C THR A 39 7.78 -5.66 6.98
N SER A 40 7.24 -4.69 7.70
CA SER A 40 6.50 -4.91 8.97
C SER A 40 5.00 -4.60 8.86
N GLY A 41 4.51 -4.26 7.66
CA GLY A 41 3.15 -3.77 7.46
C GLY A 41 2.27 -4.69 6.60
N ASN A 42 1.26 -4.08 6.00
CA ASN A 42 0.27 -4.75 5.15
C ASN A 42 0.89 -5.53 3.98
N THR A 43 2.01 -5.05 3.44
CA THR A 43 2.73 -5.76 2.37
C THR A 43 3.20 -7.14 2.84
N GLY A 44 3.77 -7.23 4.04
CA GLY A 44 4.23 -8.52 4.59
C GLY A 44 3.07 -9.50 4.80
N ILE A 45 1.94 -9.04 5.33
CA ILE A 45 0.74 -9.87 5.52
C ILE A 45 0.24 -10.39 4.16
N ALA A 46 0.13 -9.49 3.17
CA ALA A 46 -0.33 -9.85 1.84
C ALA A 46 0.63 -10.83 1.13
N LEU A 47 1.94 -10.58 1.21
CA LEU A 47 2.94 -11.47 0.63
C LEU A 47 2.93 -12.86 1.30
N ALA A 48 2.81 -12.93 2.63
CA ALA A 48 2.71 -14.21 3.34
C ALA A 48 1.50 -15.02 2.87
N MET A 49 0.32 -14.39 2.83
CA MET A 49 -0.93 -15.00 2.39
C MET A 49 -0.82 -15.52 0.95
N ILE A 50 -0.35 -14.68 0.03
CA ILE A 50 -0.29 -15.04 -1.39
C ILE A 50 0.80 -16.08 -1.66
N ALA A 51 1.97 -15.99 -1.00
CA ALA A 51 3.03 -16.99 -1.12
C ALA A 51 2.53 -18.40 -0.76
N THR A 52 1.75 -18.51 0.32
CA THR A 52 1.12 -19.76 0.74
C THR A 52 0.19 -20.33 -0.35
N LEU A 53 -0.62 -19.48 -0.98
CA LEU A 53 -1.55 -19.91 -2.05
C LEU A 53 -0.81 -20.46 -3.28
N PHE A 54 0.39 -19.97 -3.57
CA PHE A 54 1.22 -20.44 -4.68
C PHE A 54 2.25 -21.49 -4.28
N GLY A 55 2.29 -21.92 -3.01
CA GLY A 55 3.27 -22.87 -2.52
C GLY A 55 4.71 -22.34 -2.53
N VAL A 56 4.90 -21.02 -2.43
CA VAL A 56 6.20 -20.36 -2.42
C VAL A 56 6.65 -20.11 -0.98
N GLU A 57 7.85 -20.54 -0.63
CA GLU A 57 8.42 -20.20 0.68
C GLU A 57 8.78 -18.73 0.75
N ILE A 58 8.46 -18.08 1.88
CA ILE A 58 8.78 -16.67 2.11
C ILE A 58 9.39 -16.42 3.48
N GLU A 59 10.42 -15.59 3.52
CA GLU A 59 11.02 -15.03 4.73
C GLU A 59 10.73 -13.53 4.81
N LEU A 60 10.06 -13.09 5.89
CA LEU A 60 9.76 -11.68 6.14
C LEU A 60 10.65 -11.17 7.26
N VAL A 61 11.31 -10.06 6.99
CA VAL A 61 12.31 -9.47 7.89
C VAL A 61 11.81 -8.13 8.42
N MET A 62 11.87 -7.94 9.73
CA MET A 62 11.41 -6.70 10.36
C MET A 62 12.08 -6.48 11.73
N PRO A 63 12.08 -5.24 12.25
CA PRO A 63 12.56 -4.97 13.61
C PRO A 63 11.73 -5.68 14.68
N GLU A 64 12.37 -6.11 15.77
CA GLU A 64 11.75 -6.82 16.90
C GLU A 64 10.67 -6.02 17.63
N ASN A 65 10.67 -4.69 17.53
CA ASN A 65 9.63 -3.81 18.06
C ASN A 65 8.41 -3.65 17.13
N SER A 66 8.33 -4.44 16.06
CA SER A 66 7.15 -4.50 15.19
C SER A 66 5.94 -5.09 15.94
N SER A 67 4.72 -4.77 15.48
CA SER A 67 3.48 -5.25 16.08
C SER A 67 3.44 -6.78 16.15
N LYS A 68 3.21 -7.31 17.37
CA LYS A 68 3.12 -8.74 17.63
C LYS A 68 1.98 -9.40 16.86
N GLU A 69 0.88 -8.70 16.67
CA GLU A 69 -0.29 -9.18 15.90
C GLU A 69 0.10 -9.40 14.43
N ARG A 70 0.83 -8.47 13.84
CA ARG A 70 1.30 -8.59 12.46
C ARG A 70 2.29 -9.75 12.29
N VAL A 71 3.24 -9.89 13.22
CA VAL A 71 4.17 -11.02 13.23
C VAL A 71 3.41 -12.35 13.29
N LYS A 72 2.44 -12.48 14.22
CA LYS A 72 1.62 -13.68 14.37
C LYS A 72 0.77 -13.95 13.12
N THR A 73 0.21 -12.92 12.50
CA THR A 73 -0.57 -13.07 11.26
C THR A 73 0.28 -13.61 10.12
N MET A 74 1.49 -13.08 9.91
CA MET A 74 2.41 -13.56 8.89
C MET A 74 2.85 -15.02 9.15
N GLN A 75 3.12 -15.35 10.41
CA GLN A 75 3.46 -16.74 10.82
C GLN A 75 2.26 -17.70 10.64
N ALA A 76 1.04 -17.25 10.91
CA ALA A 76 -0.17 -18.04 10.69
C ALA A 76 -0.40 -18.37 9.22
N TYR A 77 0.05 -17.50 8.30
CA TYR A 77 0.12 -17.78 6.86
C TYR A 77 1.34 -18.63 6.45
N GLY A 78 2.13 -19.15 7.40
CA GLY A 78 3.27 -20.01 7.14
C GLY A 78 4.58 -19.29 6.77
N ALA A 79 4.62 -17.95 6.81
CA ALA A 79 5.85 -17.23 6.54
C ALA A 79 6.87 -17.42 7.66
N LYS A 80 8.14 -17.59 7.30
CA LYS A 80 9.25 -17.44 8.25
C LYS A 80 9.41 -15.96 8.56
N VAL A 81 9.36 -15.59 9.85
CA VAL A 81 9.59 -14.20 10.29
C VAL A 81 10.93 -14.12 11.00
N THR A 82 11.82 -13.29 10.50
CA THR A 82 13.12 -12.97 11.10
C THR A 82 13.08 -11.57 11.70
N LEU A 83 13.37 -11.48 12.99
CA LEU A 83 13.40 -10.21 13.73
C LEU A 83 14.82 -9.70 13.80
N THR A 84 15.01 -8.44 13.41
CA THR A 84 16.30 -7.71 13.55
C THR A 84 16.24 -6.81 14.78
N SER A 85 17.41 -6.31 15.22
CA SER A 85 17.47 -5.40 16.37
C SER A 85 16.61 -4.16 16.16
N ALA A 86 15.87 -3.76 17.19
CA ALA A 86 15.07 -2.52 17.17
C ALA A 86 15.92 -1.26 16.90
N THR A 87 17.16 -1.24 17.36
CA THR A 87 18.08 -0.10 17.16
C THR A 87 18.47 0.10 15.70
N GLY A 88 18.48 -0.99 14.90
CA GLY A 88 18.78 -0.94 13.48
C GLY A 88 17.58 -0.57 12.60
N SER A 89 16.39 -0.41 13.18
CA SER A 89 15.16 -0.04 12.48
C SER A 89 14.88 -0.90 11.23
N MET A 90 14.15 -0.36 10.25
CA MET A 90 13.90 -1.05 8.97
C MET A 90 15.16 -1.18 8.10
N GLU A 91 16.14 -0.32 8.28
CA GLU A 91 17.41 -0.35 7.54
C GLU A 91 18.15 -1.67 7.79
N ALA A 92 18.26 -2.13 9.03
CA ALA A 92 18.88 -3.41 9.36
C ALA A 92 18.12 -4.60 8.74
N ALA A 93 16.79 -4.51 8.67
CA ALA A 93 15.98 -5.54 8.01
C ALA A 93 16.21 -5.57 6.49
N ILE A 94 16.34 -4.40 5.86
CA ILE A 94 16.64 -4.26 4.44
C ILE A 94 18.02 -4.81 4.12
N ASP A 95 19.02 -4.47 4.93
CA ASP A 95 20.40 -4.94 4.73
C ASP A 95 20.51 -6.45 4.88
N TYR A 96 19.85 -7.02 5.89
CA TYR A 96 19.76 -8.47 6.06
C TYR A 96 19.14 -9.15 4.83
N ALA A 97 18.04 -8.61 4.32
CA ALA A 97 17.38 -9.19 3.15
C ALA A 97 18.26 -9.11 1.90
N LYS A 98 18.93 -7.97 1.66
CA LYS A 98 19.90 -7.78 0.57
C LYS A 98 21.07 -8.76 0.66
N GLU A 99 21.62 -8.96 1.86
CA GLU A 99 22.73 -9.90 2.09
C GLU A 99 22.29 -11.35 1.74
N LYS A 100 21.08 -11.74 2.12
CA LYS A 100 20.52 -13.06 1.77
C LYS A 100 20.36 -13.24 0.26
N VAL A 101 19.84 -12.21 -0.43
CA VAL A 101 19.72 -12.25 -1.91
C VAL A 101 21.10 -12.37 -2.55
N ALA A 102 22.10 -11.62 -2.08
CA ALA A 102 23.46 -11.66 -2.61
C ALA A 102 24.14 -13.04 -2.44
N LYS A 103 23.77 -13.80 -1.39
CA LYS A 103 24.27 -15.18 -1.15
C LYS A 103 23.57 -16.22 -2.04
N GLY A 104 22.51 -15.84 -2.74
CA GLY A 104 21.74 -16.71 -3.63
C GLY A 104 20.61 -17.48 -2.92
N GLY A 105 19.71 -18.06 -3.71
CA GLY A 105 18.56 -18.83 -3.24
C GLY A 105 17.36 -18.00 -2.76
N TYR A 106 17.44 -16.68 -2.84
CA TYR A 106 16.36 -15.76 -2.49
C TYR A 106 16.09 -14.73 -3.59
N LEU A 107 14.84 -14.38 -3.77
CA LEU A 107 14.35 -13.27 -4.60
C LEU A 107 13.67 -12.23 -3.74
N MET A 108 14.02 -10.95 -3.91
CA MET A 108 13.29 -9.81 -3.34
C MET A 108 12.43 -9.17 -4.42
N LEU A 109 11.14 -9.02 -4.17
CA LEU A 109 10.18 -8.49 -5.16
C LEU A 109 10.31 -6.98 -5.37
N ASN A 110 10.80 -6.25 -4.35
CA ASN A 110 11.01 -4.79 -4.40
C ASN A 110 9.75 -4.00 -4.81
N GLN A 111 8.79 -3.87 -3.91
CA GLN A 111 7.52 -3.17 -4.16
C GLN A 111 7.65 -1.72 -4.68
N PHE A 112 8.80 -1.07 -4.50
CA PHE A 112 9.06 0.31 -4.93
C PHE A 112 9.56 0.41 -6.39
N GLY A 113 10.00 -0.70 -6.97
CA GLY A 113 10.53 -0.77 -8.33
C GLY A 113 9.82 -1.80 -9.21
N ASN A 114 8.90 -2.57 -8.66
CA ASN A 114 8.25 -3.67 -9.37
C ASN A 114 7.06 -3.18 -10.20
N VAL A 115 7.13 -3.37 -11.50
CA VAL A 115 6.08 -2.96 -12.44
C VAL A 115 4.76 -3.70 -12.23
N ASP A 116 4.80 -4.93 -11.68
CA ASP A 116 3.60 -5.71 -11.36
C ASP A 116 2.79 -5.06 -10.24
N ASN A 117 3.43 -4.27 -9.37
CA ASN A 117 2.74 -3.52 -8.32
C ASN A 117 1.70 -2.56 -8.91
N PHE A 118 2.11 -1.65 -9.79
CA PHE A 118 1.14 -0.75 -10.43
C PHE A 118 0.30 -1.48 -11.48
N GLY A 119 0.85 -2.51 -12.11
CA GLY A 119 0.15 -3.36 -13.09
C GLY A 119 -1.10 -4.02 -12.49
N ALA A 120 -1.06 -4.41 -11.22
CA ALA A 120 -2.23 -4.92 -10.48
C ALA A 120 -3.37 -3.91 -10.49
N HIS A 121 -3.08 -2.67 -10.15
CA HIS A 121 -4.09 -1.61 -10.04
C HIS A 121 -4.59 -1.12 -11.40
N TYR A 122 -3.73 -1.15 -12.41
CA TYR A 122 -4.13 -0.88 -13.80
C TYR A 122 -5.14 -1.91 -14.31
N LYS A 123 -4.91 -3.20 -14.01
CA LYS A 123 -5.73 -4.31 -14.50
C LYS A 123 -7.00 -4.55 -13.68
N THR A 124 -7.05 -4.07 -12.44
CA THR A 124 -8.17 -4.39 -11.52
C THR A 124 -8.79 -3.16 -10.90
N THR A 125 -8.07 -2.43 -10.03
CA THR A 125 -8.61 -1.31 -9.24
C THR A 125 -9.13 -0.18 -10.13
N GLY A 126 -8.40 0.17 -11.20
CA GLY A 126 -8.80 1.20 -12.16
C GLY A 126 -10.11 0.86 -12.86
N PRO A 127 -10.21 -0.31 -13.54
CA PRO A 127 -11.45 -0.77 -14.15
C PRO A 127 -12.64 -0.85 -13.19
N GLU A 128 -12.43 -1.40 -11.99
CA GLU A 128 -13.48 -1.48 -10.97
C GLU A 128 -14.02 -0.10 -10.57
N ILE A 129 -13.14 0.89 -10.36
CA ILE A 129 -13.55 2.26 -10.03
C ILE A 129 -14.34 2.87 -11.18
N TRP A 130 -13.89 2.68 -12.40
CA TRP A 130 -14.56 3.19 -13.60
C TRP A 130 -15.99 2.65 -13.73
N GLU A 131 -16.16 1.33 -13.60
CA GLU A 131 -17.46 0.67 -13.65
C GLU A 131 -18.35 1.02 -12.45
N ASP A 132 -17.80 0.96 -11.21
CA ASP A 132 -18.54 1.25 -9.97
C ASP A 132 -19.09 2.70 -9.93
N THR A 133 -18.50 3.63 -10.69
CA THR A 133 -18.95 5.01 -10.82
C THR A 133 -19.84 5.25 -12.06
N ASN A 134 -20.22 4.21 -12.77
CA ASN A 134 -20.93 4.32 -14.05
C ASN A 134 -20.22 5.29 -15.01
N HIS A 135 -18.90 5.23 -15.06
CA HIS A 135 -18.05 6.07 -15.92
C HIS A 135 -18.12 7.59 -15.62
N LYS A 136 -18.55 7.98 -14.42
CA LYS A 136 -18.77 9.38 -14.03
C LYS A 136 -17.68 9.95 -13.10
N ILE A 137 -16.66 9.15 -12.75
CA ILE A 137 -15.56 9.63 -11.91
C ILE A 137 -14.89 10.86 -12.53
N THR A 138 -14.70 11.90 -11.73
CA THR A 138 -14.00 13.12 -12.12
C THR A 138 -12.67 13.30 -11.40
N HIS A 139 -12.56 12.76 -10.17
CA HIS A 139 -11.36 12.91 -9.35
C HIS A 139 -11.04 11.61 -8.64
N PHE A 140 -9.79 11.19 -8.71
CA PHE A 140 -9.26 10.04 -7.97
C PHE A 140 -8.23 10.49 -6.94
N VAL A 141 -8.45 10.13 -5.68
CA VAL A 141 -7.57 10.47 -4.55
C VAL A 141 -6.90 9.22 -4.01
N SER A 142 -5.59 9.24 -3.85
CA SER A 142 -4.82 8.12 -3.31
C SER A 142 -3.70 8.56 -2.38
N ALA A 143 -3.59 7.88 -1.25
CA ALA A 143 -2.43 7.96 -0.38
C ALA A 143 -1.16 7.47 -1.12
N MET A 144 -0.10 8.25 -1.09
CA MET A 144 1.16 7.93 -1.77
C MET A 144 2.13 7.23 -0.81
N GLY A 145 2.13 5.89 -0.81
CA GLY A 145 3.13 5.04 -0.16
C GLY A 145 4.16 4.53 -1.16
N THR A 146 3.99 3.32 -1.68
CA THR A 146 4.81 2.79 -2.79
C THR A 146 4.51 3.43 -4.13
N THR A 147 3.46 4.21 -4.20
CA THR A 147 2.85 4.82 -5.39
C THR A 147 2.18 3.85 -6.38
N GLY A 148 2.24 2.55 -6.16
CA GLY A 148 1.67 1.54 -7.07
C GLY A 148 0.20 1.77 -7.38
N THR A 149 -0.62 2.07 -6.37
CA THR A 149 -2.07 2.29 -6.55
C THR A 149 -2.34 3.51 -7.44
N ILE A 150 -1.75 4.67 -7.11
CA ILE A 150 -1.98 5.90 -7.89
C ILE A 150 -1.42 5.77 -9.31
N MET A 151 -0.28 5.08 -9.49
CA MET A 151 0.33 4.86 -10.79
C MET A 151 -0.49 3.91 -11.67
N GLY A 152 -1.04 2.85 -11.13
CA GLY A 152 -1.87 1.91 -11.88
C GLY A 152 -3.23 2.50 -12.23
N VAL A 153 -3.92 3.06 -11.25
CA VAL A 153 -5.25 3.65 -11.45
C VAL A 153 -5.20 4.86 -12.39
N SER A 154 -4.19 5.75 -12.24
CA SER A 154 -4.05 6.92 -13.11
C SER A 154 -3.82 6.54 -14.57
N ARG A 155 -3.04 5.47 -14.84
CA ARG A 155 -2.85 4.97 -16.21
C ARG A 155 -4.17 4.59 -16.82
N PHE A 156 -4.94 3.76 -16.12
CA PHE A 156 -6.22 3.28 -16.63
C PHE A 156 -7.23 4.43 -16.79
N LEU A 157 -7.45 5.25 -15.76
CA LEU A 157 -8.46 6.31 -15.81
C LEU A 157 -8.15 7.38 -16.85
N LYS A 158 -6.88 7.79 -17.02
CA LYS A 158 -6.48 8.77 -18.06
C LYS A 158 -6.60 8.21 -19.49
N GLU A 159 -6.63 6.90 -19.68
CA GLU A 159 -6.94 6.27 -20.96
C GLU A 159 -8.44 6.32 -21.27
N GLN A 160 -9.30 6.29 -20.23
CA GLN A 160 -10.75 6.42 -20.39
C GLN A 160 -11.15 7.88 -20.63
N ASP A 161 -10.70 8.79 -19.76
CA ASP A 161 -10.92 10.23 -19.90
C ASP A 161 -9.71 11.02 -19.35
N LYS A 162 -9.07 11.80 -20.21
CA LYS A 162 -7.90 12.62 -19.87
C LYS A 162 -8.21 13.75 -18.87
N ASN A 163 -9.47 14.13 -18.72
CA ASN A 163 -9.91 15.18 -17.81
C ASN A 163 -10.01 14.72 -16.37
N ILE A 164 -10.07 13.42 -16.09
CA ILE A 164 -10.10 12.89 -14.72
C ILE A 164 -8.85 13.36 -13.97
N GLN A 165 -9.06 14.05 -12.85
CA GLN A 165 -7.98 14.59 -12.04
C GLN A 165 -7.44 13.52 -11.07
N ILE A 166 -6.14 13.39 -11.01
CA ILE A 166 -5.42 12.44 -10.15
C ILE A 166 -4.75 13.18 -9.00
N ILE A 167 -5.18 12.89 -7.78
CA ILE A 167 -4.78 13.63 -6.59
C ILE A 167 -3.98 12.72 -5.67
N GLY A 168 -2.73 13.10 -5.39
CA GLY A 168 -1.87 12.44 -4.42
C GLY A 168 -2.03 13.04 -3.02
N ALA A 169 -2.17 12.19 -2.01
CA ALA A 169 -2.09 12.60 -0.61
C ALA A 169 -0.66 12.40 -0.08
N GLU A 170 -0.07 13.46 0.47
CA GLU A 170 1.25 13.45 1.13
C GLU A 170 1.16 13.92 2.57
N PRO A 171 2.02 13.47 3.50
CA PRO A 171 2.09 14.05 4.83
C PRO A 171 2.74 15.45 4.77
N THR A 172 2.29 16.35 5.63
CA THR A 172 3.01 17.61 5.87
C THR A 172 4.38 17.32 6.49
N PRO A 173 5.37 18.25 6.38
CA PRO A 173 6.65 18.09 7.04
C PRO A 173 6.49 17.78 8.54
N GLY A 174 7.17 16.75 9.04
CA GLY A 174 7.11 16.30 10.43
C GLY A 174 5.94 15.37 10.78
N SER A 175 4.92 15.25 9.94
CA SER A 175 3.80 14.31 10.15
C SER A 175 4.21 12.87 9.83
N LYS A 176 3.84 11.94 10.72
CA LYS A 176 4.09 10.50 10.57
C LYS A 176 2.77 9.76 10.37
N ILE A 177 2.43 9.46 9.13
CA ILE A 177 1.21 8.74 8.78
C ILE A 177 1.59 7.36 8.23
N PRO A 178 1.35 6.27 8.96
CA PRO A 178 1.64 4.93 8.47
C PRO A 178 0.98 4.67 7.12
N GLY A 179 1.78 4.30 6.10
CA GLY A 179 1.29 4.04 4.74
C GLY A 179 1.29 5.22 3.79
N ILE A 180 1.52 6.45 4.27
CA ILE A 180 1.72 7.64 3.42
C ILE A 180 3.13 8.16 3.63
N ARG A 181 3.81 8.51 2.55
CA ARG A 181 5.18 9.04 2.60
C ARG A 181 5.32 10.27 1.71
N LYS A 182 6.11 11.24 2.18
CA LYS A 182 6.71 12.25 1.33
C LYS A 182 8.11 11.76 0.99
N TRP A 183 8.36 11.51 -0.28
CA TRP A 183 9.63 11.01 -0.75
C TRP A 183 10.59 12.16 -1.06
N GLU A 184 11.81 12.05 -0.61
CA GLU A 184 12.92 12.85 -1.12
C GLU A 184 13.25 12.38 -2.54
N GLU A 185 13.72 13.27 -3.39
CA GLU A 185 13.99 13.01 -4.81
C GLU A 185 14.90 11.78 -5.02
N ALA A 186 15.93 11.64 -4.18
CA ALA A 186 16.90 10.53 -4.25
C ALA A 186 16.30 9.15 -3.90
N TYR A 187 15.12 9.11 -3.25
CA TYR A 187 14.49 7.87 -2.76
C TYR A 187 13.12 7.63 -3.38
N LEU A 188 12.76 8.38 -4.41
CA LEU A 188 11.50 8.17 -5.13
C LEU A 188 11.37 6.73 -5.61
N PRO A 189 10.21 6.08 -5.42
CA PRO A 189 9.94 4.79 -6.05
C PRO A 189 10.19 4.86 -7.56
N THR A 190 10.93 3.92 -8.13
CA THR A 190 11.27 3.94 -9.56
C THR A 190 10.06 3.73 -10.47
N ILE A 191 8.94 3.24 -9.91
CA ILE A 191 7.66 3.15 -10.62
C ILE A 191 6.87 4.45 -10.65
N PHE A 192 7.30 5.48 -9.89
CA PHE A 192 6.59 6.76 -9.78
C PHE A 192 6.85 7.64 -11.00
N ASP A 193 5.78 8.12 -11.61
CA ASP A 193 5.79 9.11 -12.69
C ASP A 193 5.01 10.35 -12.24
N ARG A 194 5.74 11.42 -11.94
CA ARG A 194 5.18 12.68 -11.42
C ARG A 194 4.14 13.29 -12.38
N ASN A 195 4.30 13.09 -13.70
CA ASN A 195 3.41 13.65 -14.70
C ASN A 195 2.01 13.02 -14.72
N ARG A 196 1.81 11.94 -13.95
CA ARG A 196 0.51 11.27 -13.79
C ARG A 196 -0.30 11.78 -12.62
N VAL A 197 0.27 12.66 -11.79
CA VAL A 197 -0.39 13.23 -10.62
C VAL A 197 -0.65 14.70 -10.90
N ASP A 198 -1.92 15.06 -11.07
CA ASP A 198 -2.32 16.44 -11.43
C ASP A 198 -2.16 17.40 -10.26
N LYS A 199 -2.41 16.92 -9.03
CA LYS A 199 -2.30 17.74 -7.81
C LYS A 199 -1.86 16.89 -6.62
N VAL A 200 -1.04 17.47 -5.76
CA VAL A 200 -0.69 16.89 -4.45
C VAL A 200 -1.29 17.76 -3.35
N ILE A 201 -2.01 17.13 -2.43
CA ILE A 201 -2.59 17.80 -1.26
C ILE A 201 -1.94 17.22 -0.01
N GLN A 202 -1.43 18.11 0.83
CA GLN A 202 -0.79 17.71 2.07
C GLN A 202 -1.81 17.55 3.20
N VAL A 203 -1.58 16.52 4.04
CA VAL A 203 -2.41 16.18 5.19
C VAL A 203 -1.52 16.04 6.43
N THR A 204 -1.96 16.60 7.55
CA THR A 204 -1.28 16.44 8.83
C THR A 204 -1.62 15.08 9.47
N GLU A 205 -0.78 14.64 10.40
CA GLU A 205 -1.06 13.46 11.22
C GLU A 205 -2.38 13.59 11.99
N LEU A 206 -2.65 14.78 12.54
CA LEU A 206 -3.88 15.06 13.28
C LEU A 206 -5.12 14.95 12.38
N GLU A 207 -5.09 15.53 11.18
CA GLU A 207 -6.20 15.42 10.22
C GLU A 207 -6.47 13.96 9.83
N ALA A 208 -5.42 13.20 9.54
CA ALA A 208 -5.55 11.78 9.20
C ALA A 208 -6.14 10.97 10.36
N ARG A 209 -5.66 11.17 11.60
CA ARG A 209 -6.16 10.52 12.81
C ARG A 209 -7.63 10.89 13.08
N THR A 210 -7.96 12.18 13.06
CA THR A 210 -9.32 12.67 13.27
C THR A 210 -10.28 12.09 12.24
N MET A 211 -9.92 12.10 10.97
CA MET A 211 -10.76 11.56 9.91
C MET A 211 -10.93 10.03 10.03
N THR A 212 -9.90 9.30 10.48
CA THR A 212 -10.01 7.85 10.76
C THR A 212 -11.07 7.56 11.83
N LYS A 213 -11.08 8.33 12.92
CA LYS A 213 -12.09 8.20 14.00
C LYS A 213 -13.48 8.57 13.50
N ARG A 214 -13.61 9.66 12.74
CA ARG A 214 -14.89 10.10 12.15
C ARG A 214 -15.47 9.05 11.23
N LEU A 215 -14.67 8.45 10.36
CA LEU A 215 -15.11 7.37 9.46
C LEU A 215 -15.70 6.18 10.24
N ALA A 216 -15.12 5.82 11.38
CA ALA A 216 -15.66 4.74 12.21
C ALA A 216 -16.99 5.14 12.87
N ILE A 217 -17.11 6.36 13.40
CA ILE A 217 -18.26 6.82 14.19
C ILE A 217 -19.41 7.26 13.29
N GLU A 218 -19.12 7.98 12.20
CA GLU A 218 -20.11 8.63 11.35
C GLU A 218 -20.56 7.72 10.19
N GLU A 219 -19.64 6.87 9.65
CA GLU A 219 -19.88 6.07 8.45
C GLU A 219 -19.80 4.54 8.70
N GLY A 220 -19.46 4.11 9.92
CA GLY A 220 -19.26 2.68 10.21
C GLY A 220 -18.07 2.05 9.51
N VAL A 221 -17.11 2.86 9.04
CA VAL A 221 -15.92 2.40 8.30
C VAL A 221 -14.72 2.37 9.23
N LEU A 222 -14.44 1.22 9.84
CA LEU A 222 -13.26 1.01 10.68
C LEU A 222 -12.03 0.76 9.80
N CYS A 223 -11.17 1.75 9.68
CA CYS A 223 -10.01 1.74 8.77
C CYS A 223 -8.73 2.24 9.46
N GLY A 224 -7.59 2.12 8.77
CA GLY A 224 -6.31 2.63 9.25
C GLY A 224 -6.08 4.10 8.91
N MET A 225 -5.00 4.67 9.47
CA MET A 225 -4.68 6.09 9.39
C MET A 225 -4.41 6.60 7.96
N SER A 226 -3.86 5.75 7.06
CA SER A 226 -3.69 6.12 5.65
C SER A 226 -5.02 6.32 4.92
N SER A 227 -6.06 5.59 5.34
CA SER A 227 -7.42 5.78 4.83
C SER A 227 -8.00 7.11 5.30
N GLY A 228 -7.84 7.44 6.58
CA GLY A 228 -8.21 8.75 7.11
C GLY A 228 -7.50 9.89 6.39
N GLY A 229 -6.19 9.74 6.12
CA GLY A 229 -5.43 10.71 5.34
C GLY A 229 -5.93 10.85 3.89
N SER A 230 -6.30 9.74 3.26
CA SER A 230 -6.88 9.76 1.91
C SER A 230 -8.23 10.49 1.88
N VAL A 231 -9.11 10.22 2.85
CA VAL A 231 -10.42 10.90 2.95
C VAL A 231 -10.28 12.35 3.35
N ALA A 232 -9.38 12.70 4.31
CA ALA A 232 -9.11 14.10 4.65
C ALA A 232 -8.62 14.91 3.44
N THR A 233 -7.80 14.29 2.59
CA THR A 233 -7.37 14.87 1.31
C THR A 233 -8.55 15.06 0.36
N ALA A 234 -9.44 14.07 0.24
CA ALA A 234 -10.64 14.16 -0.57
C ALA A 234 -11.58 15.27 -0.09
N MET A 235 -11.76 15.44 1.23
CA MET A 235 -12.57 16.51 1.81
C MET A 235 -12.02 17.90 1.47
N LYS A 236 -10.70 18.11 1.62
CA LYS A 236 -10.05 19.37 1.20
C LYS A 236 -10.23 19.65 -0.29
N LEU A 237 -10.23 18.63 -1.12
CA LEU A 237 -10.47 18.77 -2.55
C LEU A 237 -11.92 19.19 -2.81
N ILE A 238 -12.90 18.50 -2.21
CA ILE A 238 -14.33 18.74 -2.40
C ILE A 238 -14.71 20.20 -2.07
N GLU A 239 -14.10 20.82 -1.07
CA GLU A 239 -14.30 22.23 -0.73
C GLU A 239 -13.93 23.20 -1.88
N THR A 240 -13.21 22.74 -2.88
CA THR A 240 -12.78 23.53 -4.05
C THR A 240 -13.56 23.22 -5.32
N LEU A 241 -14.55 22.32 -5.25
CA LEU A 241 -15.32 21.85 -6.40
C LEU A 241 -16.77 22.32 -6.31
N ASP A 242 -17.32 22.73 -7.42
CA ASP A 242 -18.77 23.00 -7.55
C ASP A 242 -19.56 21.71 -7.71
N GLU A 243 -19.01 20.74 -8.47
CA GLU A 243 -19.60 19.43 -8.71
C GLU A 243 -18.51 18.37 -9.03
N GLY A 244 -18.83 17.10 -8.88
CA GLY A 244 -17.93 16.02 -9.28
C GLY A 244 -18.20 14.70 -8.56
N VAL A 245 -17.62 13.64 -9.11
CA VAL A 245 -17.57 12.30 -8.49
C VAL A 245 -16.14 12.05 -8.04
N VAL A 246 -15.92 12.11 -6.73
CA VAL A 246 -14.61 11.93 -6.10
C VAL A 246 -14.51 10.54 -5.51
N VAL A 247 -13.52 9.76 -5.93
CA VAL A 247 -13.23 8.42 -5.37
C VAL A 247 -11.90 8.47 -4.64
N CYS A 248 -11.89 7.97 -3.39
CA CYS A 248 -10.67 7.74 -2.63
C CYS A 248 -10.52 6.27 -2.21
N ILE A 249 -9.30 5.87 -1.88
CA ILE A 249 -8.99 4.51 -1.42
C ILE A 249 -9.05 4.43 0.11
N ILE A 250 -9.87 3.52 0.62
CA ILE A 250 -9.80 3.05 2.00
C ILE A 250 -8.83 1.88 2.01
N CYS A 251 -7.60 2.14 2.48
CA CYS A 251 -6.43 1.30 2.21
C CYS A 251 -6.43 -0.04 2.93
N ASP A 252 -6.94 -0.07 4.17
CA ASP A 252 -6.91 -1.26 5.03
C ASP A 252 -7.97 -1.20 6.13
N ARG A 253 -8.09 -2.31 6.88
CA ARG A 253 -8.98 -2.43 8.03
C ARG A 253 -8.35 -1.86 9.29
N GLY A 254 -9.20 -1.27 10.15
CA GLY A 254 -8.79 -0.66 11.41
C GLY A 254 -8.51 -1.65 12.55
N ASP A 255 -9.02 -2.89 12.47
CA ASP A 255 -8.83 -3.93 13.50
C ASP A 255 -7.36 -4.20 13.82
N ARG A 256 -6.46 -4.01 12.86
CA ARG A 256 -5.00 -4.16 13.03
C ARG A 256 -4.30 -3.00 13.73
N TYR A 257 -5.06 -2.00 14.20
CA TYR A 257 -4.57 -0.82 14.91
C TYR A 257 -5.19 -0.69 16.32
N LEU A 258 -6.05 -1.64 16.74
CA LEU A 258 -6.73 -1.58 18.05
C LEU A 258 -5.77 -1.69 19.24
N SER A 259 -4.56 -2.23 19.05
CA SER A 259 -3.50 -2.26 20.06
C SER A 259 -2.61 -1.01 20.07
N THR A 260 -2.95 0.00 19.25
CA THR A 260 -2.26 1.29 19.20
C THR A 260 -3.15 2.39 19.77
N ASP A 261 -2.60 3.59 19.94
CA ASP A 261 -3.30 4.79 20.39
C ASP A 261 -4.20 5.45 19.32
N LEU A 262 -4.40 4.81 18.16
CA LEU A 262 -5.12 5.41 17.04
C LEU A 262 -6.57 5.75 17.39
N PHE A 263 -7.22 4.92 18.18
CA PHE A 263 -8.64 5.05 18.54
C PHE A 263 -8.88 5.54 19.98
N ASP A 264 -7.80 5.86 20.71
CA ASP A 264 -7.86 6.39 22.08
C ASP A 264 -8.37 7.84 22.11
#